data_8193f2af08ae9a238b97431d63ab98c9
#
_entry.id   8193f2af08ae9a238b97431d63ab98c9
#
_cell.length_a   1.000
_cell.length_b   1.000
_cell.length_c   1.000
_cell.angle_alpha   90.00
_cell.angle_beta   90.00
_cell.angle_gamma   90.00
#
_symmetry.space_group_name_H-M   'P 1'
#
loop_
_entity.id
_entity.type
_entity.pdbx_description
1 polymer ?
#
loop_
_entity_poly.entity_id
_entity_poly.type
_entity_poly.pdbx_seq_one_letter_code
_entity_poly.pdbx_strand_id
1 'polypeptide(L)'
;MILVTGALGQIGTELVLALQEKYGKDKIIASDLKEPEDYDGKFAKCDVTDYDVYEKINEENNVDIVYHLAAILSATGEKNPELCKKVNIGGLENVLKVAKKCNQRLFCPSSIAVFGPDVPRENTPQKVELNPE
;
A
#
# COMPACT_ATOMS: atom_id res chain seq x y z
N MET A 1 11.69 10.58 4.46
CA MET A 1 10.45 10.16 5.18
C MET A 1 9.98 8.81 4.68
N ILE A 2 9.22 8.08 5.51
CA ILE A 2 8.59 6.80 5.14
C ILE A 2 7.08 7.00 5.14
N LEU A 3 6.41 6.66 4.05
CA LEU A 3 4.96 6.70 3.88
C LEU A 3 4.39 5.28 3.88
N VAL A 4 3.33 5.06 4.67
CA VAL A 4 2.58 3.80 4.68
C VAL A 4 1.15 4.10 4.26
N THR A 5 0.71 3.63 3.08
CA THR A 5 -0.69 3.72 2.64
C THR A 5 -1.47 2.51 3.09
N GLY A 6 -2.76 2.65 3.38
CA GLY A 6 -3.54 1.59 4.03
C GLY A 6 -3.09 1.35 5.47
N ALA A 7 -2.65 2.43 6.13
CA ALA A 7 -2.02 2.40 7.44
C ALA A 7 -2.95 1.94 8.58
N LEU A 8 -4.25 2.05 8.39
CA LEU A 8 -5.26 1.62 9.37
C LEU A 8 -5.74 0.18 9.15
N GLY A 9 -5.23 -0.49 8.12
CA GLY A 9 -5.47 -1.91 7.88
C GLY A 9 -4.72 -2.81 8.86
N GLN A 10 -4.99 -4.12 8.82
CA GLN A 10 -4.38 -5.11 9.72
C GLN A 10 -2.85 -5.06 9.70
N ILE A 11 -2.25 -5.13 8.50
CA ILE A 11 -0.78 -5.08 8.36
C ILE A 11 -0.27 -3.65 8.60
N GLY A 12 -0.99 -2.65 8.10
CA GLY A 12 -0.60 -1.25 8.18
C GLY A 12 -0.41 -0.76 9.61
N THR A 13 -1.34 -1.09 10.50
CA THR A 13 -1.28 -0.70 11.92
C THR A 13 -0.01 -1.23 12.60
N GLU A 14 0.26 -2.52 12.45
CA GLU A 14 1.45 -3.15 13.05
C GLU A 14 2.75 -2.61 12.42
N LEU A 15 2.77 -2.44 11.10
CA LEU A 15 3.94 -1.90 10.39
C LEU A 15 4.26 -0.48 10.82
N VAL A 16 3.24 0.39 10.93
CA VAL A 16 3.44 1.78 11.36
C VAL A 16 4.04 1.83 12.77
N LEU A 17 3.51 1.05 13.71
CA LEU A 17 4.05 0.98 15.08
C LEU A 17 5.52 0.52 15.09
N ALA A 18 5.84 -0.54 14.38
CA ALA A 18 7.21 -1.05 14.29
C ALA A 18 8.17 -0.05 13.63
N LEU A 19 7.73 0.66 12.59
CA LEU A 19 8.53 1.69 11.94
C LEU A 19 8.73 2.91 12.84
N GLN A 20 7.70 3.33 13.58
CA GLN A 20 7.79 4.42 14.54
C GLN A 20 8.74 4.11 15.69
N GLU A 21 8.71 2.89 16.21
CA GLU A 21 9.66 2.42 17.23
C GLU A 21 11.10 2.44 16.71
N LYS A 22 11.30 1.98 15.48
CA LYS A 22 12.63 1.84 14.90
C LYS A 22 13.24 3.16 14.43
N TYR A 23 12.45 4.05 13.83
CA TYR A 23 12.95 5.25 13.14
C TYR A 23 12.48 6.57 13.76
N GLY A 24 11.57 6.53 14.73
CA GLY A 24 10.93 7.69 15.34
C GLY A 24 9.63 8.10 14.65
N LYS A 25 8.65 8.56 15.45
CA LYS A 25 7.32 8.97 14.97
C LYS A 25 7.37 10.10 13.93
N ASP A 26 8.33 10.98 14.05
CA ASP A 26 8.55 12.12 13.16
C ASP A 26 8.99 11.73 11.74
N LYS A 27 9.45 10.49 11.54
CA LYS A 27 9.92 9.94 10.25
C LYS A 27 8.86 9.13 9.50
N ILE A 28 7.75 8.79 10.15
CA ILE A 28 6.71 7.92 9.61
C ILE A 28 5.45 8.72 9.34
N ILE A 29 4.89 8.59 8.15
CA ILE A 29 3.59 9.15 7.76
C ILE A 29 2.64 7.98 7.55
N ALA A 30 1.63 7.88 8.39
CA ALA A 30 0.51 6.98 8.15
C ALA A 30 -0.48 7.64 7.19
N SER A 31 -1.03 6.87 6.25
CA SER A 31 -1.99 7.40 5.28
C SER A 31 -3.12 6.42 5.05
N ASP A 32 -4.34 6.93 5.09
CA ASP A 32 -5.56 6.17 4.83
C ASP A 32 -6.70 7.12 4.40
N LEU A 33 -7.89 6.56 4.09
CA LEU A 33 -9.07 7.31 3.67
C LEU A 33 -9.67 8.17 4.80
N LYS A 34 -9.47 7.78 6.05
CA LYS A 34 -9.99 8.48 7.23
C LYS A 34 -8.88 8.65 8.24
N GLU A 35 -8.73 9.85 8.75
CA GLU A 35 -7.84 10.14 9.88
C GLU A 35 -8.56 9.81 11.19
N PRO A 36 -7.95 9.04 12.09
CA PRO A 36 -8.47 8.82 13.44
C PRO A 36 -8.44 10.12 14.27
N GLU A 37 -9.43 10.33 15.15
CA GLU A 37 -9.52 11.54 15.98
C GLU A 37 -8.30 11.75 16.89
N ASP A 38 -7.74 10.67 17.43
CA ASP A 38 -6.63 10.69 18.41
C ASP A 38 -5.37 10.00 17.84
N TYR A 39 -5.02 10.27 16.58
CA TYR A 39 -3.83 9.66 15.99
C TYR A 39 -2.54 10.28 16.55
N ASP A 40 -1.71 9.45 17.19
CA ASP A 40 -0.42 9.87 17.74
C ASP A 40 0.71 9.71 16.72
N GLY A 41 0.94 10.73 15.92
CA GLY A 41 1.98 10.74 14.89
C GLY A 41 1.62 11.62 13.69
N LYS A 42 2.38 11.48 12.60
CA LYS A 42 2.06 12.16 11.35
C LYS A 42 1.04 11.35 10.57
N PHE A 43 -0.06 11.97 10.19
CA PHE A 43 -1.08 11.37 9.37
C PHE A 43 -1.35 12.21 8.12
N ALA A 44 -1.57 11.55 6.99
CA ALA A 44 -1.97 12.18 5.74
C ALA A 44 -3.22 11.46 5.21
N LYS A 45 -4.37 12.13 5.28
CA LYS A 45 -5.60 11.61 4.66
C LYS A 45 -5.44 11.59 3.15
N CYS A 46 -5.57 10.41 2.54
CA CYS A 46 -5.40 10.22 1.10
C CYS A 46 -6.23 9.05 0.57
N ASP A 47 -6.91 9.29 -0.55
CA ASP A 47 -7.35 8.22 -1.45
C ASP A 47 -6.24 8.02 -2.49
N VAL A 48 -5.65 6.83 -2.54
CA VAL A 48 -4.55 6.51 -3.49
C VAL A 48 -4.98 6.58 -4.95
N THR A 49 -6.29 6.63 -5.23
CA THR A 49 -6.83 6.86 -6.58
C THR A 49 -6.80 8.33 -7.01
N ASP A 50 -6.58 9.26 -6.06
CA ASP A 50 -6.39 10.68 -6.31
C ASP A 50 -4.89 10.97 -6.48
N TYR A 51 -4.45 11.03 -7.74
CA TYR A 51 -3.05 11.24 -8.10
C TYR A 51 -2.49 12.54 -7.51
N ASP A 52 -3.22 13.64 -7.64
CA ASP A 52 -2.72 14.98 -7.28
C ASP A 52 -2.52 15.10 -5.76
N VAL A 53 -3.47 14.59 -4.98
CA VAL A 53 -3.35 14.54 -3.52
C VAL A 53 -2.20 13.63 -3.09
N TYR A 54 -2.08 12.45 -3.69
CA TYR A 54 -1.02 11.50 -3.39
C TYR A 54 0.36 12.08 -3.74
N GLU A 55 0.52 12.67 -4.91
CA GLU A 55 1.77 13.32 -5.35
C GLU A 55 2.17 14.44 -4.40
N LYS A 56 1.24 15.33 -4.07
CA LYS A 56 1.47 16.46 -3.16
C LYS A 56 1.98 16.00 -1.78
N ILE A 57 1.37 14.97 -1.20
CA ILE A 57 1.82 14.40 0.09
C ILE A 57 3.29 13.95 0.00
N ASN A 58 3.64 13.27 -1.08
CA ASN A 58 5.00 12.74 -1.28
C ASN A 58 6.04 13.87 -1.44
N GLU A 59 5.73 14.89 -2.24
CA GLU A 59 6.64 16.02 -2.50
C GLU A 59 6.83 16.90 -1.26
N GLU A 60 5.73 17.31 -0.61
CA GLU A 60 5.79 18.20 0.56
C GLU A 60 6.51 17.57 1.75
N ASN A 61 6.49 16.25 1.87
CA ASN A 61 7.13 15.53 2.95
C ASN A 61 8.49 14.91 2.59
N ASN A 62 8.98 15.09 1.38
CA ASN A 62 10.22 14.47 0.92
C ASN A 62 10.26 12.97 1.22
N VAL A 63 9.25 12.23 0.73
CA VAL A 63 9.13 10.79 0.97
C VAL A 63 10.18 10.03 0.17
N ASP A 64 10.96 9.17 0.86
CA ASP A 64 12.02 8.35 0.26
C ASP A 64 11.60 6.88 0.06
N ILE A 65 10.72 6.40 0.98
CA ILE A 65 10.28 5.01 1.01
C ILE A 65 8.75 4.97 1.14
N VAL A 66 8.13 4.14 0.33
CA VAL A 66 6.69 3.90 0.38
C VAL A 66 6.42 2.42 0.64
N TYR A 67 5.59 2.14 1.64
CA TYR A 67 4.92 0.86 1.84
C TYR A 67 3.47 1.01 1.38
N HIS A 68 3.16 0.49 0.19
CA HIS A 68 1.83 0.57 -0.40
C HIS A 68 1.01 -0.65 0.00
N LEU A 69 0.15 -0.48 1.02
CA LEU A 69 -0.73 -1.53 1.55
C LEU A 69 -2.21 -1.23 1.29
N ALA A 70 -2.54 -0.06 0.72
CA ALA A 70 -3.91 0.30 0.39
C ALA A 70 -4.44 -0.62 -0.71
N ALA A 71 -5.43 -1.43 -0.37
CA ALA A 71 -6.09 -2.35 -1.29
C ALA A 71 -7.50 -2.70 -0.81
N ILE A 72 -8.36 -3.07 -1.74
CA ILE A 72 -9.66 -3.69 -1.46
C ILE A 72 -9.48 -5.20 -1.53
N LEU A 73 -9.90 -5.89 -0.45
CA LEU A 73 -9.82 -7.34 -0.36
C LEU A 73 -10.92 -8.03 -1.18
N SER A 74 -10.70 -9.29 -1.54
CA SER A 74 -11.55 -10.11 -2.42
C SER A 74 -13.04 -10.08 -2.04
N ALA A 75 -13.38 -10.27 -0.76
CA ALA A 75 -14.77 -10.29 -0.30
C ALA A 75 -15.54 -8.98 -0.57
N THR A 76 -14.85 -7.83 -0.55
CA THR A 76 -15.44 -6.54 -0.92
C THR A 76 -15.33 -6.32 -2.43
N GLY A 77 -14.25 -6.79 -3.05
CA GLY A 77 -14.02 -6.71 -4.49
C GLY A 77 -15.06 -7.48 -5.30
N GLU A 78 -15.49 -8.65 -4.85
CA GLU A 78 -16.57 -9.43 -5.49
C GLU A 78 -17.89 -8.68 -5.55
N LYS A 79 -18.18 -7.86 -4.53
CA LYS A 79 -19.40 -7.02 -4.49
C LYS A 79 -19.29 -5.78 -5.37
N ASN A 80 -18.09 -5.28 -5.61
CA ASN A 80 -17.85 -4.11 -6.45
C ASN A 80 -16.52 -4.24 -7.22
N PRO A 81 -16.49 -5.04 -8.30
CA PRO A 81 -15.27 -5.28 -9.08
C PRO A 81 -14.65 -4.02 -9.69
N GLU A 82 -15.46 -3.07 -10.13
CA GLU A 82 -14.97 -1.82 -10.72
C GLU A 82 -14.23 -0.96 -9.68
N LEU A 83 -14.76 -0.86 -8.47
CA LEU A 83 -14.08 -0.16 -7.39
C LEU A 83 -12.78 -0.88 -6.99
N CYS A 84 -12.82 -2.21 -6.92
CA CYS A 84 -11.64 -3.02 -6.64
C CYS A 84 -10.53 -2.78 -7.67
N LYS A 85 -10.86 -2.80 -8.95
CA LYS A 85 -9.93 -2.51 -10.05
C LYS A 85 -9.39 -1.07 -9.97
N LYS A 86 -10.27 -0.11 -9.73
CA LYS A 86 -9.87 1.30 -9.58
C LYS A 86 -8.86 1.49 -8.46
N VAL A 87 -9.10 0.90 -7.29
CA VAL A 87 -8.21 1.05 -6.12
C VAL A 87 -6.94 0.21 -6.28
N ASN A 88 -7.06 -1.09 -6.57
CA ASN A 88 -5.92 -2.01 -6.53
C ASN A 88 -4.99 -1.83 -7.74
N ILE A 89 -5.52 -1.49 -8.91
CA ILE A 89 -4.72 -1.24 -10.11
C ILE A 89 -4.46 0.25 -10.28
N GLY A 90 -5.51 1.08 -10.33
CA GLY A 90 -5.35 2.52 -10.53
C GLY A 90 -4.59 3.21 -9.40
N GLY A 91 -4.83 2.81 -8.15
CA GLY A 91 -4.05 3.28 -7.00
C GLY A 91 -2.58 2.90 -7.11
N LEU A 92 -2.28 1.64 -7.45
CA LEU A 92 -0.89 1.20 -7.64
C LEU A 92 -0.21 1.93 -8.82
N GLU A 93 -0.91 2.18 -9.93
CA GLU A 93 -0.38 2.97 -11.05
C GLU A 93 0.02 4.38 -10.62
N ASN A 94 -0.81 5.05 -9.81
CA ASN A 94 -0.49 6.36 -9.26
C ASN A 94 0.75 6.31 -8.37
N VAL A 95 0.81 5.34 -7.47
CA VAL A 95 1.95 5.12 -6.58
C VAL A 95 3.24 4.90 -7.37
N LEU A 96 3.21 4.07 -8.42
CA LEU A 96 4.36 3.81 -9.29
C LEU A 96 4.81 5.07 -10.05
N LYS A 97 3.87 5.88 -10.57
CA LYS A 97 4.18 7.14 -11.26
C LYS A 97 4.91 8.11 -10.33
N VAL A 98 4.39 8.30 -9.10
CA VAL A 98 5.01 9.20 -8.12
C VAL A 98 6.35 8.63 -7.63
N ALA A 99 6.44 7.34 -7.34
CA ALA A 99 7.68 6.72 -6.92
C ALA A 99 8.80 6.89 -7.98
N LYS A 100 8.46 6.76 -9.25
CA LYS A 100 9.39 7.03 -10.36
C LYS A 100 9.78 8.51 -10.43
N LYS A 101 8.81 9.42 -10.32
CA LYS A 101 9.04 10.88 -10.36
C LYS A 101 9.94 11.35 -9.22
N CYS A 102 9.69 10.87 -8.01
CA CYS A 102 10.38 11.27 -6.78
C CYS A 102 11.59 10.38 -6.45
N ASN A 103 11.94 9.41 -7.31
CA ASN A 103 13.06 8.45 -7.11
C ASN A 103 12.96 7.70 -5.77
N GLN A 104 11.77 7.20 -5.44
CA GLN A 104 11.46 6.54 -4.17
C GLN A 104 11.70 5.03 -4.24
N ARG A 105 11.98 4.42 -3.10
CA ARG A 105 11.91 2.98 -2.91
C ARG A 105 10.47 2.59 -2.60
N LEU A 106 9.94 1.62 -3.32
CA LEU A 106 8.56 1.15 -3.16
C LEU A 106 8.55 -0.31 -2.75
N PHE A 107 7.77 -0.61 -1.72
CA PHE A 107 7.33 -1.96 -1.37
C PHE A 107 5.83 -2.07 -1.58
N CYS A 108 5.41 -3.05 -2.37
CA CYS A 108 4.01 -3.38 -2.60
C CYS A 108 3.84 -4.90 -2.51
N PRO A 109 3.02 -5.44 -1.59
CA PRO A 109 2.74 -6.85 -1.53
C PRO A 109 2.06 -7.35 -2.80
N SER A 110 2.43 -8.52 -3.27
CA SER A 110 1.69 -9.25 -4.28
C SER A 110 0.55 -10.05 -3.63
N SER A 111 -0.06 -10.96 -4.36
CA SER A 111 -1.14 -11.81 -3.89
C SER A 111 -0.76 -13.28 -3.97
N ILE A 112 -1.22 -14.09 -3.01
CA ILE A 112 -1.13 -15.54 -3.10
C ILE A 112 -1.91 -16.08 -4.30
N ALA A 113 -2.92 -15.36 -4.77
CA ALA A 113 -3.72 -15.72 -5.96
C ALA A 113 -2.93 -15.73 -7.27
N VAL A 114 -1.69 -15.25 -7.30
CA VAL A 114 -0.80 -15.39 -8.46
C VAL A 114 -0.37 -16.85 -8.69
N PHE A 115 -0.43 -17.69 -7.64
CA PHE A 115 -0.18 -19.11 -7.74
C PHE A 115 -1.47 -19.80 -8.15
N GLY A 116 -1.58 -20.20 -9.43
CA GLY A 116 -2.73 -20.91 -9.97
C GLY A 116 -2.84 -22.36 -9.50
N PRO A 117 -3.80 -23.12 -10.02
CA PRO A 117 -4.07 -24.50 -9.60
C PRO A 117 -2.95 -25.49 -9.94
N ASP A 118 -2.09 -25.15 -10.90
CA ASP A 118 -1.06 -26.05 -11.43
C ASP A 118 0.24 -26.06 -10.62
N VAL A 119 0.35 -25.20 -9.58
CA VAL A 119 1.53 -25.18 -8.72
C VAL A 119 1.46 -26.25 -7.63
N PRO A 120 2.61 -26.77 -7.12
CA PRO A 120 2.63 -27.67 -5.98
C PRO A 120 1.90 -27.05 -4.77
N ARG A 121 0.99 -27.79 -4.15
CA ARG A 121 0.21 -27.27 -2.99
C ARG A 121 0.98 -27.31 -1.68
N GLU A 122 2.07 -28.08 -1.63
CA GLU A 122 2.96 -28.18 -0.48
C GLU A 122 4.34 -27.70 -0.88
N ASN A 123 4.95 -26.89 0.00
CA ASN A 123 6.29 -26.32 -0.20
C ASN A 123 6.48 -25.63 -1.55
N THR A 124 5.47 -24.87 -2.00
CA THR A 124 5.48 -24.18 -3.28
C THR A 124 6.73 -23.31 -3.43
N PRO A 125 7.60 -23.57 -4.41
CA PRO A 125 8.81 -22.78 -4.59
C PRO A 125 8.49 -21.32 -4.98
N GLN A 126 9.38 -20.40 -4.65
CA GLN A 126 9.25 -18.99 -5.06
C GLN A 126 9.25 -18.82 -6.58
N LYS A 127 10.00 -19.67 -7.29
CA LYS A 127 10.09 -19.64 -8.75
C LYS A 127 9.27 -20.79 -9.34
N VAL A 128 8.05 -20.50 -9.69
CA VAL A 128 7.15 -21.39 -10.44
C VAL A 128 6.51 -20.60 -11.57
N GLU A 129 5.97 -21.31 -12.56
CA GLU A 129 5.12 -20.68 -13.57
C GLU A 129 3.85 -20.18 -12.90
N LEU A 130 3.57 -18.88 -13.06
CA LEU A 130 2.39 -18.24 -12.48
C LEU A 130 1.25 -18.34 -13.50
N ASN A 131 0.17 -19.00 -13.11
CA ASN A 131 -1.02 -19.17 -13.94
C ASN A 131 -2.28 -18.90 -13.11
N PRO A 132 -2.52 -17.63 -12.72
CA PRO A 132 -3.69 -17.25 -11.93
C PRO A 132 -4.99 -17.47 -12.73
N GLU A 133 -6.06 -17.87 -12.03
CA GLU A 133 -7.41 -17.98 -12.59
C GLU A 133 -8.10 -16.61 -12.72
#